data_17e5227c7c49362703128fd725e02504
#
_entry.id   17e5227c7c49362703128fd725e02504
#
_cell.length_a   1.000
_cell.length_b   1.000
_cell.length_c   1.000
_cell.angle_alpha   90.00
_cell.angle_beta   90.00
_cell.angle_gamma   90.00
#
_symmetry.space_group_name_H-M   'P 1'
#
loop_
_entity.id
_entity.type
_entity.pdbx_description
1 polymer ?
#
loop_
_entity_poly.entity_id
_entity_poly.type
_entity_poly.pdbx_seq_one_letter_code
_entity_poly.pdbx_strand_id
1 'polypeptide(L)'
;GQTFASAEIDSLALTRVKGVGVVSYLLEQQVLLERDGLQTMATLRGVDDRYTEVFPIEETIPLGSWSVRTGDLDRLVLGRDMARTLGIRSLVRAEVAVYALRRGSFSSLLPVDGYSVRRLDVGGLFFLDLESENEYALTSLRAAQELFDRPGRISAISVRVADGADAEKVRREIAGIVGDD
;
A
#
# COMPACT_ATOMS: atom_id res chain seq x y z
N GLY A 1 -10.32 6.20 -5.80
CA GLY A 1 -10.66 6.46 -4.42
C GLY A 1 -10.37 7.92 -4.06
N GLN A 2 -11.05 8.44 -3.09
CA GLN A 2 -10.76 9.76 -2.52
C GLN A 2 -9.44 9.68 -1.77
N THR A 3 -8.69 10.79 -1.77
CA THR A 3 -7.45 10.94 -0.99
C THR A 3 -7.47 12.28 -0.30
N PHE A 4 -6.88 12.33 0.88
CA PHE A 4 -6.73 13.54 1.68
C PHE A 4 -5.26 13.78 2.01
N ALA A 5 -4.89 15.02 2.33
CA ALA A 5 -3.51 15.33 2.70
C ALA A 5 -3.22 14.78 4.10
N SER A 6 -2.10 14.06 4.26
CA SER A 6 -1.70 13.57 5.60
C SER A 6 -1.47 14.70 6.60
N ALA A 7 -1.09 15.88 6.12
CA ALA A 7 -0.92 17.08 6.95
C ALA A 7 -2.24 17.69 7.46
N GLU A 8 -3.38 17.39 6.82
CA GLU A 8 -4.71 17.82 7.27
C GLU A 8 -5.23 16.97 8.43
N ILE A 9 -4.62 15.81 8.67
CA ILE A 9 -4.98 14.94 9.77
C ILE A 9 -4.15 15.34 10.99
N ASP A 10 -4.83 15.71 12.04
CA ASP A 10 -4.17 15.91 13.33
C ASP A 10 -3.72 14.55 13.90
N SER A 11 -2.53 14.12 13.51
CA SER A 11 -1.93 12.86 13.99
C SER A 11 -1.77 12.84 15.51
N LEU A 12 -1.58 14.01 16.12
CA LEU A 12 -1.52 14.15 17.58
C LEU A 12 -2.90 13.96 18.20
N ALA A 13 -3.97 14.46 17.56
CA ALA A 13 -5.33 14.21 18.03
C ALA A 13 -5.68 12.72 17.94
N LEU A 14 -5.31 12.03 16.85
CA LEU A 14 -5.54 10.59 16.71
C LEU A 14 -4.84 9.78 17.81
N THR A 15 -3.61 10.11 18.13
CA THR A 15 -2.86 9.39 19.18
C THR A 15 -3.35 9.69 20.60
N ARG A 16 -4.11 10.77 20.79
CA ARG A 16 -4.75 11.12 22.08
C ARG A 16 -6.09 10.45 22.32
N VAL A 17 -6.68 9.86 21.28
CA VAL A 17 -7.93 9.09 21.44
C VAL A 17 -7.66 7.90 22.36
N LYS A 18 -8.42 7.83 23.45
CA LYS A 18 -8.28 6.74 24.43
C LYS A 18 -8.58 5.39 23.78
N GLY A 19 -7.61 4.50 23.81
CA GLY A 19 -7.73 3.17 23.20
C GLY A 19 -7.06 3.06 21.83
N VAL A 20 -6.49 4.12 21.26
CA VAL A 20 -5.60 4.05 20.10
C VAL A 20 -4.24 3.56 20.57
N GLY A 21 -3.78 2.44 20.01
CA GLY A 21 -2.45 1.91 20.24
C GLY A 21 -1.45 2.41 19.21
N VAL A 22 -1.68 2.09 17.94
CA VAL A 22 -0.80 2.44 16.80
C VAL A 22 -1.63 2.98 15.65
N VAL A 23 -1.12 3.99 14.97
CA VAL A 23 -1.70 4.56 13.74
C VAL A 23 -0.72 4.37 12.58
N SER A 24 -1.20 3.89 11.45
CA SER A 24 -0.46 3.73 10.20
C SER A 24 -1.22 4.37 9.04
N TYR A 25 -0.50 5.01 8.13
CA TYR A 25 -1.04 5.71 6.98
C TYR A 25 -0.88 4.89 5.71
N LEU A 26 -1.91 4.86 4.87
CA LEU A 26 -1.97 4.08 3.66
C LEU A 26 -2.34 4.94 2.45
N LEU A 27 -1.79 4.58 1.28
CA LEU A 27 -2.23 5.10 0.00
C LEU A 27 -2.47 3.93 -0.96
N GLU A 28 -3.68 3.80 -1.46
CA GLU A 28 -4.08 2.69 -2.34
C GLU A 28 -4.54 3.19 -3.70
N GLN A 29 -4.15 2.46 -4.73
CA GLN A 29 -4.68 2.62 -6.08
C GLN A 29 -4.55 1.33 -6.88
N GLN A 30 -5.47 1.12 -7.82
CA GLN A 30 -5.35 0.05 -8.82
C GLN A 30 -4.17 0.30 -9.75
N VAL A 31 -3.40 -0.74 -9.99
CA VAL A 31 -2.23 -0.76 -10.87
C VAL A 31 -2.24 -2.00 -11.75
N LEU A 32 -1.52 -1.92 -12.86
CA LEU A 32 -1.15 -3.09 -13.65
C LEU A 32 0.29 -3.47 -13.29
N LEU A 33 0.49 -4.72 -12.90
CA LEU A 33 1.80 -5.32 -12.71
C LEU A 33 2.19 -6.09 -13.98
N GLU A 34 3.44 -5.95 -14.41
CA GLU A 34 3.96 -6.63 -15.58
C GLU A 34 5.37 -7.18 -15.32
N ARG A 35 5.62 -8.40 -15.78
CA ARG A 35 6.93 -9.02 -15.79
C ARG A 35 7.03 -10.02 -16.94
N ASP A 36 8.03 -9.83 -17.81
CA ASP A 36 8.34 -10.75 -18.93
C ASP A 36 7.12 -11.07 -19.82
N GLY A 37 6.23 -10.09 -20.04
CA GLY A 37 5.00 -10.24 -20.81
C GLY A 37 3.82 -10.82 -20.04
N LEU A 38 3.99 -11.26 -18.80
CA LEU A 38 2.91 -11.67 -17.91
C LEU A 38 2.36 -10.46 -17.16
N GLN A 39 1.04 -10.38 -17.06
CA GLN A 39 0.37 -9.21 -16.48
C GLN A 39 -0.72 -9.63 -15.48
N THR A 40 -0.92 -8.81 -14.45
CA THR A 40 -2.05 -8.93 -13.53
C THR A 40 -2.44 -7.55 -12.97
N MET A 41 -3.72 -7.38 -12.69
CA MET A 41 -4.20 -6.21 -11.94
C MET A 41 -3.98 -6.42 -10.45
N ALA A 42 -3.67 -5.36 -9.74
CA ALA A 42 -3.51 -5.36 -8.29
C ALA A 42 -3.94 -4.04 -7.66
N THR A 43 -4.31 -4.07 -6.40
CA THR A 43 -4.36 -2.88 -5.56
C THR A 43 -2.97 -2.67 -4.95
N LEU A 44 -2.23 -1.67 -5.43
CA LEU A 44 -0.98 -1.28 -4.80
C LEU A 44 -1.27 -0.48 -3.54
N ARG A 45 -0.78 -0.98 -2.42
CA ARG A 45 -0.89 -0.36 -1.10
C ARG A 45 0.48 0.18 -0.69
N GLY A 46 0.63 1.50 -0.70
CA GLY A 46 1.76 2.18 -0.09
C GLY A 46 1.57 2.30 1.41
N VAL A 47 2.55 1.85 2.19
CA VAL A 47 2.47 1.77 3.64
C VAL A 47 3.62 2.51 4.30
N ASP A 48 3.36 3.09 5.48
CA ASP A 48 4.38 3.71 6.31
C ASP A 48 5.15 2.68 7.17
N ASP A 49 6.16 3.15 7.91
CA ASP A 49 7.03 2.30 8.72
C ASP A 49 6.31 1.65 9.92
N ARG A 50 5.11 2.14 10.27
CA ARG A 50 4.32 1.61 11.38
C ARG A 50 3.31 0.54 10.97
N TYR A 51 3.24 0.22 9.69
CA TYR A 51 2.28 -0.73 9.16
C TYR A 51 2.35 -2.11 9.83
N THR A 52 3.56 -2.62 10.06
CA THR A 52 3.74 -3.93 10.69
C THR A 52 3.37 -3.95 12.18
N GLU A 53 3.37 -2.78 12.82
CA GLU A 53 2.85 -2.66 14.18
C GLU A 53 1.32 -2.78 14.23
N VAL A 54 0.61 -2.47 13.14
CA VAL A 54 -0.85 -2.61 13.02
C VAL A 54 -1.22 -3.99 12.48
N PHE A 55 -0.51 -4.45 11.45
CA PHE A 55 -0.72 -5.74 10.79
C PHE A 55 0.54 -6.59 10.92
N PRO A 56 0.51 -7.74 11.59
CA PRO A 56 1.68 -8.62 11.77
C PRO A 56 1.98 -9.41 10.50
N ILE A 57 2.09 -8.72 9.36
CA ILE A 57 2.27 -9.33 8.04
C ILE A 57 3.60 -10.07 7.92
N GLU A 58 4.62 -9.70 8.70
CA GLU A 58 5.92 -10.34 8.71
C GLU A 58 5.84 -11.84 9.02
N GLU A 59 4.89 -12.24 9.86
CA GLU A 59 4.64 -13.63 10.24
C GLU A 59 4.07 -14.47 9.08
N THR A 60 3.60 -13.82 8.03
CA THR A 60 2.95 -14.44 6.88
C THR A 60 3.87 -14.58 5.66
N ILE A 61 5.16 -14.24 5.79
CA ILE A 61 6.11 -14.21 4.67
C ILE A 61 6.98 -15.49 4.68
N PRO A 62 6.58 -16.51 3.90
CA PRO A 62 7.34 -17.76 3.81
C PRO A 62 8.59 -17.66 2.92
N LEU A 63 8.66 -16.65 2.04
CA LEU A 63 9.78 -16.45 1.12
C LEU A 63 10.19 -14.99 1.08
N GLY A 64 11.48 -14.73 1.30
CA GLY A 64 12.02 -13.39 1.44
C GLY A 64 11.81 -12.82 2.84
N SER A 65 11.57 -11.52 2.91
CA SER A 65 11.32 -10.81 4.16
C SER A 65 10.34 -9.66 3.94
N TRP A 66 9.78 -9.14 5.03
CA TRP A 66 9.10 -7.86 4.99
C TRP A 66 10.10 -6.77 4.62
N SER A 67 10.06 -6.34 3.38
CA SER A 67 10.96 -5.34 2.84
C SER A 67 10.28 -4.53 1.75
N VAL A 68 9.48 -3.55 2.14
CA VAL A 68 8.94 -2.53 1.22
C VAL A 68 9.96 -1.44 0.91
N ARG A 69 11.06 -1.40 1.71
CA ARG A 69 12.18 -0.48 1.52
C ARG A 69 13.44 -1.04 2.17
N THR A 70 14.58 -0.89 1.48
CA THR A 70 15.90 -1.22 2.03
C THR A 70 16.84 -0.04 1.73
N GLY A 71 17.20 0.72 2.75
CA GLY A 71 17.91 2.00 2.56
C GLY A 71 17.05 2.95 1.73
N ASP A 72 17.58 3.39 0.58
CA ASP A 72 16.87 4.27 -0.36
C ASP A 72 16.12 3.53 -1.47
N LEU A 73 16.19 2.19 -1.50
CA LEU A 73 15.54 1.36 -2.50
C LEU A 73 14.17 0.92 -2.01
N ASP A 74 13.13 1.33 -2.75
CA ASP A 74 11.78 0.83 -2.56
C ASP A 74 11.65 -0.55 -3.20
N ARG A 75 10.85 -1.43 -2.59
CA ARG A 75 10.61 -2.80 -3.02
C ARG A 75 9.13 -3.13 -3.01
N LEU A 76 8.78 -4.24 -3.66
CA LEU A 76 7.45 -4.84 -3.60
C LEU A 76 7.44 -6.02 -2.63
N VAL A 77 6.33 -6.17 -1.92
CA VAL A 77 5.94 -7.41 -1.27
C VAL A 77 4.63 -7.85 -1.92
N LEU A 78 4.61 -9.04 -2.49
CA LEU A 78 3.50 -9.56 -3.30
C LEU A 78 2.81 -10.73 -2.60
N GLY A 79 1.53 -10.91 -2.87
CA GLY A 79 0.86 -12.15 -2.57
C GLY A 79 1.47 -13.32 -3.38
N ARG A 80 1.56 -14.50 -2.79
CA ARG A 80 2.18 -15.67 -3.41
C ARG A 80 1.54 -16.05 -4.75
N ASP A 81 0.22 -16.00 -4.86
CA ASP A 81 -0.47 -16.36 -6.09
C ASP A 81 -0.33 -15.31 -7.18
N MET A 82 -0.27 -14.03 -6.82
CA MET A 82 0.09 -12.94 -7.73
C MET A 82 1.51 -13.13 -8.28
N ALA A 83 2.47 -13.46 -7.42
CA ALA A 83 3.83 -13.75 -7.85
C ALA A 83 3.90 -14.94 -8.82
N ARG A 84 3.10 -15.98 -8.58
CA ARG A 84 2.97 -17.13 -9.50
C ARG A 84 2.44 -16.71 -10.86
N THR A 85 1.40 -15.87 -10.90
CA THR A 85 0.82 -15.31 -12.15
C THR A 85 1.87 -14.53 -12.93
N LEU A 86 2.76 -13.79 -12.25
CA LEU A 86 3.87 -13.06 -12.86
C LEU A 86 5.12 -13.95 -13.16
N GLY A 87 5.01 -15.27 -13.01
CA GLY A 87 6.10 -16.20 -13.29
C GLY A 87 7.29 -16.11 -12.32
N ILE A 88 7.11 -15.53 -11.15
CA ILE A 88 8.16 -15.36 -10.13
C ILE A 88 8.32 -16.68 -9.37
N ARG A 89 9.43 -17.37 -9.62
CA ARG A 89 9.80 -18.62 -8.95
C ARG A 89 10.94 -18.45 -7.94
N SER A 90 11.63 -17.33 -8.02
CA SER A 90 12.75 -16.95 -7.15
C SER A 90 12.75 -15.44 -6.98
N LEU A 91 13.17 -14.97 -5.81
CA LEU A 91 13.34 -13.52 -5.55
C LEU A 91 14.64 -12.96 -6.12
N VAL A 92 15.53 -13.81 -6.62
CA VAL A 92 16.76 -13.36 -7.28
C VAL A 92 16.39 -12.70 -8.60
N ARG A 93 16.68 -11.39 -8.72
CA ARG A 93 16.34 -10.57 -9.90
C ARG A 93 14.84 -10.60 -10.26
N ALA A 94 13.97 -10.66 -9.26
CA ALA A 94 12.54 -10.57 -9.44
C ALA A 94 12.12 -9.10 -9.51
N GLU A 95 12.32 -8.46 -10.66
CA GLU A 95 11.86 -7.09 -10.92
C GLU A 95 10.48 -7.11 -11.57
N VAL A 96 9.60 -6.21 -11.13
CA VAL A 96 8.23 -6.04 -11.65
C VAL A 96 8.02 -4.59 -12.05
N ALA A 97 7.48 -4.36 -13.24
CA ALA A 97 7.01 -3.06 -13.67
C ALA A 97 5.61 -2.79 -13.11
N VAL A 98 5.44 -1.65 -12.45
CA VAL A 98 4.19 -1.21 -11.85
C VAL A 98 3.68 -0.01 -12.64
N TYR A 99 2.53 -0.16 -13.29
CA TYR A 99 1.89 0.88 -14.10
C TYR A 99 0.68 1.46 -13.36
N ALA A 100 0.69 2.77 -13.12
CA ALA A 100 -0.41 3.50 -12.53
C ALA A 100 -1.00 4.51 -13.51
N LEU A 101 -2.33 4.58 -13.58
CA LEU A 101 -3.01 5.60 -14.38
C LEU A 101 -2.86 6.97 -13.71
N ARG A 102 -2.44 7.97 -14.48
CA ARG A 102 -2.43 9.37 -14.05
C ARG A 102 -3.83 9.95 -14.17
N ARG A 103 -4.31 10.63 -13.12
CA ARG A 103 -5.56 11.39 -13.20
C ARG A 103 -5.36 12.65 -14.03
N GLY A 104 -6.29 12.92 -14.93
CA GLY A 104 -6.34 14.16 -15.72
C GLY A 104 -5.77 14.08 -17.12
N SER A 105 -5.26 12.94 -17.57
CA SER A 105 -4.70 12.77 -18.93
C SER A 105 -5.71 12.29 -19.97
N PHE A 106 -7.00 12.52 -19.78
CA PHE A 106 -7.99 12.36 -20.85
C PHE A 106 -8.10 13.65 -21.67
N SER A 107 -7.05 13.99 -22.40
CA SER A 107 -7.18 14.83 -23.58
C SER A 107 -7.53 13.92 -24.75
N SER A 108 -8.70 14.07 -25.33
CA SER A 108 -9.23 13.23 -26.40
C SER A 108 -8.46 13.28 -27.72
N LEU A 109 -7.29 13.92 -27.76
CA LEU A 109 -6.54 14.15 -28.99
C LEU A 109 -5.14 13.49 -29.02
N LEU A 110 -4.57 13.03 -27.89
CA LEU A 110 -3.29 12.32 -27.86
C LEU A 110 -3.27 11.27 -26.75
N PRO A 111 -3.13 9.96 -27.06
CA PRO A 111 -3.04 8.90 -26.07
C PRO A 111 -1.62 8.70 -25.51
N VAL A 112 -0.83 9.74 -25.38
CA VAL A 112 0.54 9.68 -24.90
C VAL A 112 0.58 10.32 -23.52
N ASP A 113 1.05 9.54 -22.50
CA ASP A 113 1.30 9.94 -21.11
C ASP A 113 0.17 9.77 -20.07
N GLY A 114 -0.78 8.86 -20.29
CA GLY A 114 -1.85 8.55 -19.31
C GLY A 114 -1.41 7.69 -18.12
N TYR A 115 -0.17 7.22 -18.04
CA TYR A 115 0.32 6.37 -16.96
C TYR A 115 1.72 6.76 -16.51
N SER A 116 2.03 6.40 -15.26
CA SER A 116 3.39 6.39 -14.73
C SER A 116 3.83 4.95 -14.51
N VAL A 117 5.12 4.68 -14.68
CA VAL A 117 5.70 3.36 -14.48
C VAL A 117 6.88 3.43 -13.53
N ARG A 118 6.98 2.44 -12.64
CA ARG A 118 8.15 2.23 -11.81
C ARG A 118 8.51 0.76 -11.77
N ARG A 119 9.79 0.44 -11.88
CA ARG A 119 10.31 -0.93 -11.73
C ARG A 119 10.77 -1.11 -10.30
N LEU A 120 10.29 -2.17 -9.65
CA LEU A 120 10.59 -2.47 -8.26
C LEU A 120 10.99 -3.94 -8.12
N ASP A 121 12.04 -4.19 -7.35
CA ASP A 121 12.42 -5.55 -6.96
C ASP A 121 11.46 -6.11 -5.94
N VAL A 122 11.17 -7.39 -6.03
CA VAL A 122 10.34 -8.12 -5.05
C VAL A 122 11.21 -8.54 -3.88
N GLY A 123 10.89 -8.04 -2.68
CA GLY A 123 11.60 -8.33 -1.44
C GLY A 123 11.05 -9.52 -0.66
N GLY A 124 9.76 -9.83 -0.83
CA GLY A 124 9.11 -10.92 -0.12
C GLY A 124 7.76 -11.29 -0.73
N LEU A 125 7.31 -12.50 -0.41
CA LEU A 125 5.98 -13.00 -0.77
C LEU A 125 5.20 -13.31 0.50
N PHE A 126 4.00 -12.76 0.64
CA PHE A 126 3.12 -13.07 1.76
C PHE A 126 2.09 -14.15 1.40
N PHE A 127 1.63 -14.83 2.44
CA PHE A 127 0.56 -15.81 2.39
C PHE A 127 -0.41 -15.55 3.53
N LEU A 128 -1.60 -15.05 3.21
CA LEU A 128 -2.66 -14.78 4.19
C LEU A 128 -3.89 -15.64 3.89
N ASP A 129 -4.61 -15.26 2.85
CA ASP A 129 -5.80 -15.90 2.32
C ASP A 129 -5.83 -15.69 0.80
N LEU A 130 -6.61 -16.50 0.10
CA LEU A 130 -6.63 -16.51 -1.36
C LEU A 130 -7.05 -15.17 -1.98
N GLU A 131 -7.92 -14.42 -1.32
CA GLU A 131 -8.41 -13.13 -1.81
C GLU A 131 -7.30 -12.09 -1.71
N SER A 132 -6.73 -11.92 -0.51
CA SER A 132 -5.66 -10.95 -0.27
C SER A 132 -4.41 -11.22 -1.11
N GLU A 133 -4.05 -12.50 -1.34
CA GLU A 133 -2.88 -12.88 -2.15
C GLU A 133 -3.02 -12.54 -3.64
N ASN A 134 -4.25 -12.44 -4.13
CA ASN A 134 -4.52 -12.08 -5.52
C ASN A 134 -4.86 -10.60 -5.71
N GLU A 135 -5.16 -9.89 -4.64
CA GLU A 135 -5.61 -8.50 -4.72
C GLU A 135 -4.50 -7.50 -4.43
N TYR A 136 -3.66 -7.75 -3.40
CA TYR A 136 -2.77 -6.74 -2.88
C TYR A 136 -1.30 -6.94 -3.24
N ALA A 137 -0.67 -5.83 -3.62
CA ALA A 137 0.78 -5.64 -3.66
C ALA A 137 1.14 -4.50 -2.72
N LEU A 138 2.22 -4.63 -1.95
CA LEU A 138 2.64 -3.63 -0.97
C LEU A 138 3.98 -3.02 -1.35
N THR A 139 4.12 -1.73 -1.08
CA THR A 139 5.39 -0.97 -1.24
C THR A 139 5.46 0.12 -0.18
N SER A 140 6.54 0.91 -0.17
CA SER A 140 6.63 2.06 0.73
C SER A 140 5.59 3.13 0.38
N LEU A 141 5.09 3.87 1.38
CA LEU A 141 4.15 4.97 1.18
C LEU A 141 4.74 6.01 0.22
N ARG A 142 6.04 6.32 0.34
CA ARG A 142 6.75 7.23 -0.55
C ARG A 142 6.70 6.77 -2.00
N ALA A 143 7.04 5.50 -2.26
CA ALA A 143 7.02 4.95 -3.62
C ALA A 143 5.63 5.03 -4.26
N ALA A 144 4.58 4.74 -3.50
CA ALA A 144 3.20 4.86 -3.97
C ALA A 144 2.82 6.32 -4.25
N GLN A 145 3.19 7.25 -3.36
CA GLN A 145 2.94 8.69 -3.55
C GLN A 145 3.63 9.23 -4.80
N GLU A 146 4.87 8.84 -5.05
CA GLU A 146 5.61 9.22 -6.25
C GLU A 146 4.98 8.61 -7.52
N LEU A 147 4.66 7.31 -7.49
CA LEU A 147 4.07 6.60 -8.63
C LEU A 147 2.70 7.16 -9.03
N PHE A 148 1.88 7.53 -8.04
CA PHE A 148 0.53 8.07 -8.26
C PHE A 148 0.49 9.57 -8.47
N ASP A 149 1.65 10.24 -8.41
CA ASP A 149 1.77 11.71 -8.45
C ASP A 149 0.90 12.38 -7.36
N ARG A 150 1.04 11.90 -6.11
CA ARG A 150 0.26 12.33 -4.95
C ARG A 150 1.12 12.55 -3.71
N PRO A 151 2.08 13.49 -3.77
CA PRO A 151 2.95 13.76 -2.63
C PRO A 151 2.14 14.18 -1.40
N GLY A 152 2.47 13.59 -0.24
CA GLY A 152 1.82 13.91 1.04
C GLY A 152 0.34 13.50 1.15
N ARG A 153 -0.20 12.71 0.21
CA ARG A 153 -1.60 12.24 0.29
C ARG A 153 -1.69 10.80 0.76
N ILE A 154 -2.79 10.50 1.42
CA ILE A 154 -3.16 9.17 1.89
C ILE A 154 -4.62 8.87 1.51
N SER A 155 -5.01 7.63 1.47
CA SER A 155 -6.39 7.19 1.17
C SER A 155 -7.05 6.49 2.35
N ALA A 156 -6.27 6.06 3.33
CA ALA A 156 -6.79 5.38 4.52
C ALA A 156 -5.84 5.53 5.70
N ILE A 157 -6.42 5.34 6.89
CA ILE A 157 -5.71 5.25 8.15
C ILE A 157 -6.06 3.90 8.78
N SER A 158 -5.05 3.15 9.16
CA SER A 158 -5.21 1.92 9.92
C SER A 158 -4.82 2.14 11.37
N VAL A 159 -5.63 1.60 12.27
CA VAL A 159 -5.43 1.78 13.71
C VAL A 159 -5.45 0.44 14.41
N ARG A 160 -4.41 0.16 15.18
CA ARG A 160 -4.46 -0.92 16.16
C ARG A 160 -5.06 -0.39 17.44
N VAL A 161 -6.17 -0.98 17.86
CA VAL A 161 -6.82 -0.65 19.13
C VAL A 161 -6.06 -1.32 20.27
N ALA A 162 -5.85 -0.60 21.36
CA ALA A 162 -5.18 -1.13 22.55
C ALA A 162 -6.02 -2.25 23.19
N ASP A 163 -5.35 -3.21 23.81
CA ASP A 163 -6.01 -4.34 24.47
C ASP A 163 -7.06 -3.86 25.50
N GLY A 164 -8.25 -4.43 25.38
CA GLY A 164 -9.37 -4.11 26.26
C GLY A 164 -10.10 -2.80 25.97
N ALA A 165 -9.72 -2.06 24.92
CA ALA A 165 -10.45 -0.88 24.47
C ALA A 165 -11.64 -1.26 23.58
N ASP A 166 -12.69 -0.41 23.62
CA ASP A 166 -13.87 -0.55 22.76
C ASP A 166 -13.57 -0.03 21.36
N ALA A 167 -13.40 -0.96 20.39
CA ALA A 167 -13.04 -0.65 19.02
C ALA A 167 -14.08 0.25 18.32
N GLU A 168 -15.39 0.06 18.59
CA GLU A 168 -16.44 0.88 18.00
C GLU A 168 -16.44 2.30 18.53
N LYS A 169 -16.10 2.47 19.80
CA LYS A 169 -15.95 3.80 20.40
C LYS A 169 -14.73 4.50 19.80
N VAL A 170 -13.60 3.82 19.72
CA VAL A 170 -12.37 4.35 19.08
C VAL A 170 -12.63 4.76 17.65
N ARG A 171 -13.30 3.91 16.85
CA ARG A 171 -13.67 4.19 15.47
C ARG A 171 -14.49 5.48 15.33
N ARG A 172 -15.51 5.66 16.17
CA ARG A 172 -16.37 6.85 16.16
C ARG A 172 -15.61 8.13 16.54
N GLU A 173 -14.72 8.05 17.53
CA GLU A 173 -13.90 9.20 17.93
C GLU A 173 -12.91 9.60 16.83
N ILE A 174 -12.31 8.61 16.13
CA ILE A 174 -11.42 8.84 14.99
C ILE A 174 -12.18 9.46 13.82
N ALA A 175 -13.36 8.93 13.47
CA ALA A 175 -14.21 9.49 12.42
C ALA A 175 -14.52 10.97 12.67
N GLY A 176 -14.79 11.35 13.90
CA GLY A 176 -15.01 12.75 14.27
C GLY A 176 -13.78 13.66 14.12
N ILE A 177 -12.56 13.11 14.14
CA ILE A 177 -11.31 13.87 13.95
C ILE A 177 -10.96 13.99 12.45
N VAL A 178 -11.16 12.89 11.70
CA VAL A 178 -10.79 12.80 10.27
C VAL A 178 -11.84 13.49 9.39
N GLY A 179 -13.07 13.63 9.88
CA GLY A 179 -14.23 14.10 9.14
C GLY A 179 -14.98 12.94 8.48
N ASP A 180 -16.29 12.98 8.52
CA ASP A 180 -17.18 12.08 7.75
C ASP A 180 -17.23 12.60 6.30
N ASP A 181 -16.29 12.23 5.46
CA ASP A 181 -16.37 12.39 3.99
C ASP A 181 -16.37 11.03 3.29
#